data_b2fa104a5eeb6901a2e99c6296773e39
#
_entry.id   b2fa104a5eeb6901a2e99c6296773e39
#
_cell.length_a   1.000
_cell.length_b   1.000
_cell.length_c   1.000
_cell.angle_alpha   90.00
_cell.angle_beta   90.00
_cell.angle_gamma   90.00
#
_symmetry.space_group_name_H-M   'P 1'
#
loop_
_entity.id
_entity.type
_entity.pdbx_description
1 polymer ?
#
loop_
_entity_poly.entity_id
_entity_poly.type
_entity_poly.pdbx_seq_one_letter_code
_entity_poly.pdbx_strand_id
1 'polypeptide(L)'
;MNISPELLKKFESDYHADLSNAVIAGAVAKNGIEDASFNYDVRRRHNFCFSDETKRGEITNQKKSGRCWMFASLNAARVETMKKLNLETFELSQNYTLFWDKLEKSNYFFESILETLDEPLEGRLMAHLLSAPIQDGGQWDMFSGILQKYGVVPKDVMPETFHSSDTRFFVAELTHRLRKYAQLLREGHKAGKSIKELRADKEKYLSHVYSVLVKALGEPPRVFDFECRDKDKNFHKAERITPQQFFKEYVGWNLNDKISLINAPTVDKPYGRAYTVKFLGTVKEAEPIHYINVPIEVLKTAAIESIKAGKPVWFGCDMGPYICRPEGIMDTEVYLYDKTLGELPEFTKAERLDYGDSLLTHAMVLTGVDLDKSGKPIKWQVENSWGDESGEKGMFSMSDAWFNEYTYQIMVEKAFVDQKWLDALKQPLVQLEPWDPMGALARI
;
A
#
# COMPACT_ATOMS: atom_id res chain seq x y z
N MET A 1 35.39 -13.72 -16.65
CA MET A 1 35.36 -15.06 -17.32
C MET A 1 34.26 -15.01 -18.37
N ASN A 2 34.53 -15.48 -19.59
CA ASN A 2 33.52 -15.51 -20.65
C ASN A 2 32.91 -16.92 -20.71
N ILE A 3 31.68 -17.02 -21.20
CA ILE A 3 31.05 -18.32 -21.47
C ILE A 3 31.79 -18.92 -22.68
N SER A 4 32.56 -20.00 -22.46
CA SER A 4 33.29 -20.69 -23.51
C SER A 4 32.45 -21.79 -24.18
N PRO A 5 32.83 -22.27 -25.38
CA PRO A 5 32.16 -23.40 -25.99
C PRO A 5 32.19 -24.68 -25.15
N GLU A 6 33.28 -24.91 -24.39
CA GLU A 6 33.41 -26.04 -23.45
C GLU A 6 32.43 -25.90 -22.29
N LEU A 7 32.28 -24.69 -21.75
CA LEU A 7 31.33 -24.39 -20.66
C LEU A 7 29.88 -24.58 -21.14
N LEU A 8 29.55 -24.16 -22.37
CA LEU A 8 28.24 -24.41 -22.98
C LEU A 8 27.91 -25.88 -23.10
N LYS A 9 28.88 -26.69 -23.60
CA LYS A 9 28.72 -28.14 -23.69
C LYS A 9 28.49 -28.80 -22.34
N LYS A 10 29.12 -28.25 -21.27
CA LYS A 10 28.87 -28.74 -19.93
C LYS A 10 27.44 -28.44 -19.52
N PHE A 11 26.95 -27.20 -19.73
CA PHE A 11 25.57 -26.82 -19.40
C PHE A 11 24.54 -27.68 -20.14
N GLU A 12 24.77 -27.94 -21.43
CA GLU A 12 23.92 -28.83 -22.23
C GLU A 12 23.91 -30.24 -21.66
N SER A 13 25.10 -30.79 -21.32
CA SER A 13 25.21 -32.11 -20.71
C SER A 13 24.49 -32.21 -19.37
N ASP A 14 24.67 -31.20 -18.49
CA ASP A 14 24.03 -31.14 -17.16
C ASP A 14 22.50 -31.07 -17.33
N TYR A 15 21.99 -30.26 -18.25
CA TYR A 15 20.55 -30.15 -18.55
C TYR A 15 19.98 -31.50 -19.09
N HIS A 16 20.65 -32.18 -19.98
CA HIS A 16 20.18 -33.45 -20.58
C HIS A 16 20.38 -34.66 -19.66
N ALA A 17 21.13 -34.53 -18.58
CA ALA A 17 21.31 -35.60 -17.59
C ALA A 17 20.02 -35.91 -16.83
N ASP A 18 19.13 -34.92 -16.66
CA ASP A 18 17.79 -35.12 -16.08
C ASP A 18 16.75 -35.19 -17.22
N LEU A 19 16.20 -36.39 -17.42
CA LEU A 19 15.21 -36.67 -18.48
C LEU A 19 13.88 -35.90 -18.24
N SER A 20 13.59 -35.51 -17.03
CA SER A 20 12.39 -34.73 -16.69
C SER A 20 12.41 -33.31 -17.27
N ASN A 21 13.61 -32.75 -17.50
CA ASN A 21 13.77 -31.41 -18.04
C ASN A 21 13.09 -31.21 -19.40
N ALA A 22 13.09 -32.24 -20.27
CA ALA A 22 12.44 -32.16 -21.57
C ALA A 22 10.90 -32.01 -21.45
N VAL A 23 10.29 -32.73 -20.50
CA VAL A 23 8.84 -32.66 -20.25
C VAL A 23 8.48 -31.33 -19.59
N ILE A 24 9.25 -30.91 -18.59
CA ILE A 24 9.06 -29.65 -17.87
C ILE A 24 9.22 -28.48 -18.85
N ALA A 25 10.28 -28.47 -19.67
CA ALA A 25 10.50 -27.43 -20.68
C ALA A 25 9.33 -27.33 -21.67
N GLY A 26 8.76 -28.45 -22.10
CA GLY A 26 7.58 -28.48 -22.96
C GLY A 26 6.34 -27.88 -22.26
N ALA A 27 6.12 -28.22 -20.97
CA ALA A 27 5.02 -27.66 -20.17
C ALA A 27 5.18 -26.16 -19.96
N VAL A 28 6.37 -25.71 -19.58
CA VAL A 28 6.69 -24.29 -19.36
C VAL A 28 6.56 -23.48 -20.65
N ALA A 29 7.15 -23.98 -21.76
CA ALA A 29 7.09 -23.29 -23.03
C ALA A 29 5.66 -23.12 -23.58
N LYS A 30 4.76 -24.07 -23.26
CA LYS A 30 3.37 -24.04 -23.72
C LYS A 30 2.46 -23.23 -22.82
N ASN A 31 2.61 -23.32 -21.50
CA ASN A 31 1.62 -22.81 -20.53
C ASN A 31 2.15 -21.64 -19.67
N GLY A 32 3.47 -21.35 -19.76
CA GLY A 32 4.13 -20.42 -18.83
C GLY A 32 4.62 -21.11 -17.55
N ILE A 33 5.47 -20.41 -16.80
CA ILE A 33 6.10 -20.96 -15.59
C ILE A 33 5.05 -21.19 -14.49
N GLU A 34 4.18 -20.23 -14.22
CA GLU A 34 3.19 -20.28 -13.14
C GLU A 34 2.26 -21.49 -13.32
N ASP A 35 1.62 -21.61 -14.48
CA ASP A 35 0.67 -22.70 -14.75
C ASP A 35 1.37 -24.08 -14.75
N ALA A 36 2.62 -24.16 -15.25
CA ALA A 36 3.40 -25.41 -15.25
C ALA A 36 3.87 -25.80 -13.84
N SER A 37 3.97 -24.86 -12.92
CA SER A 37 4.43 -25.07 -11.54
C SER A 37 3.28 -25.16 -10.54
N PHE A 38 2.03 -24.94 -10.95
CA PHE A 38 0.88 -24.84 -10.05
C PHE A 38 0.70 -26.11 -9.20
N ASN A 39 0.64 -25.91 -7.88
CA ASN A 39 0.41 -26.97 -6.90
C ASN A 39 -1.08 -27.16 -6.65
N TYR A 40 -1.68 -28.13 -7.31
CA TYR A 40 -3.12 -28.40 -7.21
C TYR A 40 -3.58 -28.77 -5.79
N ASP A 41 -2.71 -29.36 -4.97
CA ASP A 41 -3.06 -29.75 -3.59
C ASP A 41 -3.24 -28.56 -2.64
N VAL A 42 -2.59 -27.43 -2.92
CA VAL A 42 -2.75 -26.19 -2.15
C VAL A 42 -4.20 -25.70 -2.22
N ARG A 43 -4.86 -25.83 -3.36
CA ARG A 43 -6.24 -25.41 -3.56
C ARG A 43 -7.21 -25.99 -2.52
N ARG A 44 -6.98 -27.21 -2.05
CA ARG A 44 -7.83 -27.87 -1.05
C ARG A 44 -7.76 -27.24 0.35
N ARG A 45 -6.68 -26.50 0.64
CA ARG A 45 -6.49 -25.82 1.94
C ARG A 45 -7.21 -24.47 2.00
N HIS A 46 -7.57 -23.90 0.85
CA HIS A 46 -8.17 -22.58 0.73
C HIS A 46 -9.67 -22.67 0.40
N ASN A 47 -10.48 -23.04 1.42
CA ASN A 47 -11.93 -23.21 1.32
C ASN A 47 -12.74 -21.93 1.60
N PHE A 48 -12.09 -20.77 1.76
CA PHE A 48 -12.70 -19.47 2.07
C PHE A 48 -13.65 -19.46 3.28
N CYS A 49 -13.43 -20.35 4.25
CA CYS A 49 -14.14 -20.40 5.52
C CYS A 49 -13.18 -20.03 6.66
N PHE A 50 -13.56 -19.11 7.51
CA PHE A 50 -12.71 -18.53 8.55
C PHE A 50 -13.42 -18.55 9.88
N SER A 51 -12.68 -18.72 11.00
CA SER A 51 -13.28 -18.80 12.34
C SER A 51 -13.78 -17.45 12.85
N ASP A 52 -13.11 -16.37 12.47
CA ASP A 52 -13.42 -15.01 12.88
C ASP A 52 -13.41 -14.08 11.67
N GLU A 53 -14.48 -13.29 11.50
CA GLU A 53 -14.61 -12.36 10.38
C GLU A 53 -15.16 -11.00 10.86
N THR A 54 -14.67 -9.93 10.24
CA THR A 54 -15.22 -8.58 10.44
C THR A 54 -16.34 -8.30 9.44
N LYS A 55 -17.12 -7.25 9.71
CA LYS A 55 -18.03 -6.70 8.70
C LYS A 55 -17.24 -6.11 7.54
N ARG A 56 -17.74 -6.28 6.34
CA ARG A 56 -17.18 -5.72 5.09
C ARG A 56 -18.29 -5.22 4.18
N GLY A 57 -17.98 -4.31 3.25
CA GLY A 57 -18.89 -3.89 2.19
C GLY A 57 -18.65 -4.68 0.90
N GLU A 58 -19.26 -4.21 -0.18
CA GLU A 58 -18.99 -4.72 -1.52
C GLU A 58 -17.54 -4.49 -1.92
N ILE A 59 -17.01 -5.39 -2.77
CA ILE A 59 -15.65 -5.30 -3.27
C ILE A 59 -15.47 -4.07 -4.16
N THR A 60 -14.41 -3.33 -3.91
CA THR A 60 -14.06 -2.13 -4.67
C THR A 60 -13.09 -2.46 -5.81
N ASN A 61 -12.94 -1.53 -6.76
CA ASN A 61 -12.04 -1.73 -7.89
C ASN A 61 -11.21 -0.47 -8.19
N GLN A 62 -9.90 -0.54 -7.91
CA GLN A 62 -8.95 0.55 -8.18
C GLN A 62 -8.63 0.74 -9.66
N LYS A 63 -9.08 -0.17 -10.53
CA LYS A 63 -8.84 -0.16 -11.98
C LYS A 63 -7.34 -0.05 -12.32
N LYS A 64 -6.96 0.84 -13.24
CA LYS A 64 -5.57 1.05 -13.71
C LYS A 64 -4.90 2.19 -12.94
N SER A 65 -4.92 2.11 -11.60
CA SER A 65 -4.30 3.11 -10.73
C SER A 65 -3.56 2.45 -9.56
N GLY A 66 -2.48 3.06 -9.09
CA GLY A 66 -1.71 2.59 -7.94
C GLY A 66 -2.28 3.07 -6.60
N ARG A 67 -3.61 3.09 -6.43
CA ARG A 67 -4.31 3.60 -5.25
C ARG A 67 -4.68 2.53 -4.22
N CYS A 68 -4.12 1.33 -4.30
CA CYS A 68 -4.46 0.22 -3.39
C CYS A 68 -4.47 0.63 -1.91
N TRP A 69 -3.48 1.40 -1.49
CA TRP A 69 -3.36 1.89 -0.12
C TRP A 69 -4.53 2.80 0.31
N MET A 70 -5.06 3.64 -0.60
CA MET A 70 -6.26 4.46 -0.35
C MET A 70 -7.51 3.58 -0.28
N PHE A 71 -7.69 2.66 -1.25
CA PHE A 71 -8.81 1.74 -1.28
C PHE A 71 -8.85 0.91 0.00
N ALA A 72 -7.75 0.28 0.38
CA ALA A 72 -7.65 -0.50 1.60
C ALA A 72 -7.99 0.34 2.85
N SER A 73 -7.48 1.57 2.94
CA SER A 73 -7.75 2.46 4.07
C SER A 73 -9.22 2.89 4.14
N LEU A 74 -9.82 3.26 3.01
CA LEU A 74 -11.22 3.67 2.94
C LEU A 74 -12.16 2.46 3.14
N ASN A 75 -11.78 1.26 2.67
CA ASN A 75 -12.53 0.02 2.92
C ASN A 75 -12.53 -0.34 4.41
N ALA A 76 -11.42 -0.16 5.12
CA ALA A 76 -11.39 -0.31 6.57
C ALA A 76 -12.25 0.77 7.28
N ALA A 77 -12.16 2.03 6.82
CA ALA A 77 -12.89 3.15 7.42
C ALA A 77 -14.42 3.05 7.24
N ARG A 78 -14.89 2.61 6.07
CA ARG A 78 -16.34 2.51 5.78
C ARG A 78 -17.09 1.57 6.72
N VAL A 79 -16.40 0.61 7.35
CA VAL A 79 -17.02 -0.34 8.27
C VAL A 79 -17.68 0.37 9.46
N GLU A 80 -17.06 1.43 9.98
CA GLU A 80 -17.66 2.22 11.07
C GLU A 80 -18.89 3.00 10.60
N THR A 81 -18.84 3.59 9.40
CA THR A 81 -20.01 4.24 8.78
C THR A 81 -21.17 3.25 8.60
N MET A 82 -20.86 2.04 8.11
CA MET A 82 -21.85 0.98 7.91
C MET A 82 -22.47 0.50 9.21
N LYS A 83 -21.68 0.40 10.29
CA LYS A 83 -22.18 0.06 11.61
C LYS A 83 -23.10 1.16 12.15
N LYS A 84 -22.65 2.41 12.08
CA LYS A 84 -23.34 3.58 12.63
C LYS A 84 -24.67 3.86 11.96
N LEU A 85 -24.71 3.71 10.64
CA LEU A 85 -25.91 3.98 9.83
C LEU A 85 -26.72 2.71 9.51
N ASN A 86 -26.37 1.56 10.10
CA ASN A 86 -27.03 0.27 9.84
C ASN A 86 -27.10 -0.06 8.33
N LEU A 87 -25.99 0.18 7.59
CA LEU A 87 -25.94 -0.07 6.15
C LEU A 87 -25.43 -1.47 5.87
N GLU A 88 -25.89 -2.04 4.77
CA GLU A 88 -25.38 -3.32 4.23
C GLU A 88 -24.05 -3.11 3.52
N THR A 89 -23.97 -2.08 2.70
CA THR A 89 -22.77 -1.65 2.00
C THR A 89 -22.64 -0.14 2.02
N PHE A 90 -21.42 0.35 1.87
CA PHE A 90 -21.11 1.77 1.74
C PHE A 90 -19.75 1.95 1.07
N GLU A 91 -19.56 3.04 0.34
CA GLU A 91 -18.28 3.36 -0.25
C GLU A 91 -17.94 4.84 -0.05
N LEU A 92 -16.70 5.09 0.38
CA LEU A 92 -16.11 6.43 0.47
C LEU A 92 -15.40 6.77 -0.85
N SER A 93 -15.33 8.05 -1.20
CA SER A 93 -14.73 8.50 -2.46
C SER A 93 -13.21 8.40 -2.45
N GLN A 94 -12.67 7.52 -3.27
CA GLN A 94 -11.23 7.44 -3.51
C GLN A 94 -10.74 8.57 -4.41
N ASN A 95 -11.60 9.09 -5.29
CA ASN A 95 -11.28 10.23 -6.15
C ASN A 95 -11.05 11.51 -5.33
N TYR A 96 -11.86 11.73 -4.28
CA TYR A 96 -11.67 12.83 -3.33
C TYR A 96 -10.30 12.75 -2.64
N THR A 97 -9.95 11.58 -2.13
CA THR A 97 -8.67 11.35 -1.48
C THR A 97 -7.50 11.51 -2.44
N LEU A 98 -7.65 11.00 -3.69
CA LEU A 98 -6.65 11.14 -4.75
C LEU A 98 -6.37 12.61 -5.09
N PHE A 99 -7.40 13.45 -5.17
CA PHE A 99 -7.23 14.88 -5.44
C PHE A 99 -6.27 15.52 -4.43
N TRP A 100 -6.54 15.31 -3.15
CA TRP A 100 -5.73 15.87 -2.09
C TRP A 100 -4.35 15.24 -1.99
N ASP A 101 -4.24 13.93 -2.23
CA ASP A 101 -2.94 13.27 -2.33
C ASP A 101 -2.03 13.92 -3.38
N LYS A 102 -2.56 14.14 -4.59
CA LYS A 102 -1.76 14.73 -5.67
C LYS A 102 -1.38 16.18 -5.40
N LEU A 103 -2.27 16.97 -4.81
CA LEU A 103 -1.95 18.36 -4.46
C LEU A 103 -0.89 18.42 -3.36
N GLU A 104 -1.06 17.65 -2.31
CA GLU A 104 -0.14 17.63 -1.16
C GLU A 104 1.21 17.02 -1.50
N LYS A 105 1.26 15.93 -2.27
CA LYS A 105 2.53 15.39 -2.78
C LYS A 105 3.28 16.39 -3.66
N SER A 106 2.56 17.18 -4.46
CA SER A 106 3.19 18.25 -5.25
C SER A 106 3.81 19.31 -4.35
N ASN A 107 3.12 19.72 -3.29
CA ASN A 107 3.65 20.64 -2.29
C ASN A 107 4.84 20.03 -1.54
N TYR A 108 4.73 18.79 -1.11
CA TYR A 108 5.78 18.05 -0.41
C TYR A 108 7.05 17.94 -1.28
N PHE A 109 6.89 17.60 -2.55
CA PHE A 109 7.98 17.55 -3.51
C PHE A 109 8.66 18.91 -3.66
N PHE A 110 7.92 20.01 -3.81
CA PHE A 110 8.51 21.35 -3.93
C PHE A 110 9.24 21.77 -2.66
N GLU A 111 8.71 21.50 -1.46
CA GLU A 111 9.44 21.76 -0.21
C GLU A 111 10.71 20.91 -0.13
N SER A 112 10.67 19.63 -0.56
CA SER A 112 11.87 18.78 -0.64
C SER A 112 12.92 19.35 -1.60
N ILE A 113 12.50 19.92 -2.74
CA ILE A 113 13.41 20.62 -3.66
C ILE A 113 14.00 21.88 -3.01
N LEU A 114 13.20 22.66 -2.28
CA LEU A 114 13.69 23.85 -1.57
C LEU A 114 14.66 23.50 -0.43
N GLU A 115 14.48 22.35 0.22
CA GLU A 115 15.41 21.85 1.25
C GLU A 115 16.74 21.31 0.66
N THR A 116 16.78 21.02 -0.65
CA THR A 116 17.91 20.37 -1.34
C THR A 116 18.49 21.23 -2.48
N LEU A 117 18.34 22.57 -2.42
CA LEU A 117 18.77 23.47 -3.48
C LEU A 117 20.28 23.37 -3.76
N ASP A 118 21.09 23.13 -2.71
CA ASP A 118 22.56 23.06 -2.80
C ASP A 118 23.07 21.63 -3.10
N GLU A 119 22.19 20.62 -3.11
CA GLU A 119 22.56 19.25 -3.46
C GLU A 119 22.94 19.14 -4.95
N PRO A 120 23.98 18.37 -5.29
CA PRO A 120 24.37 18.18 -6.69
C PRO A 120 23.29 17.44 -7.47
N LEU A 121 23.00 17.89 -8.69
CA LEU A 121 21.93 17.31 -9.52
C LEU A 121 22.17 15.81 -9.82
N GLU A 122 23.44 15.41 -9.94
CA GLU A 122 23.88 14.03 -10.20
C GLU A 122 23.93 13.18 -8.93
N GLY A 123 23.66 13.79 -7.76
CA GLY A 123 23.68 13.11 -6.47
C GLY A 123 22.53 12.10 -6.33
N ARG A 124 22.74 11.05 -5.52
CA ARG A 124 21.76 9.99 -5.27
C ARG A 124 20.42 10.53 -4.74
N LEU A 125 20.48 11.55 -3.85
CA LEU A 125 19.28 12.17 -3.29
C LEU A 125 18.45 12.85 -4.37
N MET A 126 19.09 13.67 -5.23
CA MET A 126 18.38 14.34 -6.32
C MET A 126 17.84 13.33 -7.35
N ALA A 127 18.62 12.30 -7.68
CA ALA A 127 18.13 11.20 -8.55
C ALA A 127 16.88 10.54 -7.96
N HIS A 128 16.87 10.26 -6.64
CA HIS A 128 15.72 9.69 -5.94
C HIS A 128 14.50 10.63 -6.01
N LEU A 129 14.64 11.90 -5.59
CA LEU A 129 13.53 12.87 -5.59
C LEU A 129 12.95 13.11 -6.99
N LEU A 130 13.81 13.18 -8.01
CA LEU A 130 13.38 13.42 -9.38
C LEU A 130 12.88 12.17 -10.11
N SER A 131 13.12 10.96 -9.59
CA SER A 131 12.66 9.71 -10.23
C SER A 131 11.14 9.62 -10.27
N ALA A 132 10.47 9.94 -9.16
CA ALA A 132 9.02 9.85 -9.02
C ALA A 132 8.44 11.00 -8.16
N PRO A 133 8.47 12.25 -8.67
CA PRO A 133 7.98 13.43 -7.94
C PRO A 133 6.56 13.31 -7.43
N ILE A 134 5.72 12.60 -8.19
CA ILE A 134 4.33 12.36 -7.87
C ILE A 134 3.92 10.99 -8.42
N GLN A 135 3.75 10.03 -7.55
CA GLN A 135 3.31 8.67 -7.88
C GLN A 135 2.02 8.34 -7.13
N ASP A 136 1.33 7.29 -7.57
CA ASP A 136 0.07 6.90 -6.95
C ASP A 136 0.25 6.28 -5.57
N GLY A 137 1.36 5.57 -5.37
CA GLY A 137 1.62 4.80 -4.17
C GLY A 137 1.64 5.60 -2.88
N GLY A 138 1.44 4.92 -1.77
CA GLY A 138 1.49 5.50 -0.44
C GLY A 138 1.55 4.45 0.65
N GLN A 139 1.58 4.95 1.87
CA GLN A 139 1.54 4.19 3.11
C GLN A 139 0.45 4.72 4.02
N TRP A 140 0.17 3.99 5.12
CA TRP A 140 -0.90 4.36 6.05
C TRP A 140 -0.80 5.80 6.58
N ASP A 141 0.38 6.22 7.06
CA ASP A 141 0.53 7.55 7.66
C ASP A 141 0.31 8.69 6.65
N MET A 142 0.62 8.45 5.37
CA MET A 142 0.31 9.39 4.29
C MET A 142 -1.20 9.56 4.12
N PHE A 143 -1.96 8.47 4.19
CA PHE A 143 -3.43 8.51 4.18
C PHE A 143 -3.98 9.21 5.43
N SER A 144 -3.45 8.89 6.61
CA SER A 144 -3.86 9.48 7.88
C SER A 144 -3.73 11.02 7.85
N GLY A 145 -2.62 11.54 7.33
CA GLY A 145 -2.41 12.98 7.17
C GLY A 145 -3.45 13.65 6.25
N ILE A 146 -3.80 13.01 5.13
CA ILE A 146 -4.86 13.52 4.23
C ILE A 146 -6.20 13.52 4.96
N LEU A 147 -6.53 12.43 5.65
CA LEU A 147 -7.79 12.26 6.36
C LEU A 147 -7.97 13.31 7.45
N GLN A 148 -6.93 13.56 8.23
CA GLN A 148 -6.92 14.54 9.30
C GLN A 148 -7.14 15.95 8.77
N LYS A 149 -6.54 16.31 7.64
CA LYS A 149 -6.61 17.65 7.05
C LYS A 149 -7.88 17.89 6.25
N TYR A 150 -8.33 16.91 5.47
CA TYR A 150 -9.37 17.08 4.46
C TYR A 150 -10.64 16.28 4.73
N GLY A 151 -10.61 15.30 5.64
CA GLY A 151 -11.76 14.43 5.89
C GLY A 151 -12.03 13.47 4.72
N VAL A 152 -13.27 13.02 4.61
CA VAL A 152 -13.78 12.13 3.56
C VAL A 152 -15.16 12.53 3.10
N VAL A 153 -15.54 12.03 1.93
CA VAL A 153 -16.91 12.18 1.40
C VAL A 153 -17.42 10.83 0.91
N PRO A 154 -18.74 10.60 0.84
CA PRO A 154 -19.34 9.46 0.13
C PRO A 154 -18.92 9.43 -1.33
N LYS A 155 -18.89 8.25 -1.94
CA LYS A 155 -18.49 8.05 -3.34
C LYS A 155 -19.32 8.89 -4.31
N ASP A 156 -20.63 8.98 -4.09
CA ASP A 156 -21.55 9.70 -4.97
C ASP A 156 -21.35 11.22 -4.95
N VAL A 157 -20.73 11.75 -3.88
CA VAL A 157 -20.43 13.19 -3.74
C VAL A 157 -19.23 13.62 -4.61
N MET A 158 -18.26 12.73 -4.81
CA MET A 158 -17.15 12.91 -5.75
C MET A 158 -16.83 11.58 -6.43
N PRO A 159 -17.56 11.21 -7.50
CA PRO A 159 -17.41 9.93 -8.16
C PRO A 159 -16.09 9.81 -8.93
N GLU A 160 -15.77 8.58 -9.36
CA GLU A 160 -14.62 8.32 -10.19
C GLU A 160 -14.72 9.02 -11.55
N THR A 161 -13.58 9.48 -12.06
CA THR A 161 -13.41 10.05 -13.39
C THR A 161 -12.64 9.10 -14.30
N PHE A 162 -12.47 9.46 -15.56
CA PHE A 162 -11.58 8.72 -16.46
C PHE A 162 -10.16 8.65 -15.88
N HIS A 163 -9.62 9.80 -15.43
CA HIS A 163 -8.25 9.87 -14.94
C HIS A 163 -8.04 9.31 -13.54
N SER A 164 -9.05 9.25 -12.69
CA SER A 164 -8.94 8.52 -11.43
C SER A 164 -8.95 7.00 -11.67
N SER A 165 -9.64 6.53 -12.70
CA SER A 165 -9.69 5.11 -13.09
C SER A 165 -8.48 4.64 -13.92
N ASP A 166 -7.79 5.55 -14.63
CA ASP A 166 -6.50 5.30 -15.31
C ASP A 166 -5.58 6.49 -15.10
N THR A 167 -4.72 6.39 -14.09
CA THR A 167 -3.87 7.49 -13.63
C THR A 167 -2.59 7.67 -14.44
N ARG A 168 -2.20 6.71 -15.27
CA ARG A 168 -0.89 6.65 -15.92
C ARG A 168 -0.51 7.92 -16.68
N PHE A 169 -1.37 8.36 -17.60
CA PHE A 169 -1.09 9.56 -18.40
C PHE A 169 -1.11 10.84 -17.55
N PHE A 170 -2.08 10.95 -16.66
CA PHE A 170 -2.24 12.08 -15.76
C PHE A 170 -1.04 12.24 -14.81
N VAL A 171 -0.56 11.15 -14.21
CA VAL A 171 0.62 11.15 -13.33
C VAL A 171 1.89 11.47 -14.11
N ALA A 172 2.04 10.96 -15.34
CA ALA A 172 3.18 11.26 -16.20
C ALA A 172 3.23 12.76 -16.56
N GLU A 173 2.09 13.35 -16.89
CA GLU A 173 1.99 14.78 -17.24
C GLU A 173 2.26 15.68 -16.03
N LEU A 174 1.75 15.34 -14.85
CA LEU A 174 2.10 16.05 -13.63
C LEU A 174 3.59 15.91 -13.29
N THR A 175 4.16 14.73 -13.40
CA THR A 175 5.60 14.48 -13.18
C THR A 175 6.45 15.37 -14.09
N HIS A 176 6.09 15.46 -15.37
CA HIS A 176 6.78 16.35 -16.34
C HIS A 176 6.77 17.81 -15.87
N ARG A 177 5.61 18.31 -15.45
CA ARG A 177 5.46 19.69 -14.95
C ARG A 177 6.23 19.93 -13.66
N LEU A 178 6.15 19.02 -12.70
CA LEU A 178 6.86 19.15 -11.43
C LEU A 178 8.37 19.18 -11.61
N ARG A 179 8.92 18.34 -12.51
CA ARG A 179 10.35 18.37 -12.85
C ARG A 179 10.76 19.73 -13.48
N LYS A 180 9.93 20.29 -14.36
CA LYS A 180 10.18 21.61 -14.93
C LYS A 180 10.16 22.70 -13.86
N TYR A 181 9.20 22.67 -12.96
CA TYR A 181 9.11 23.63 -11.86
C TYR A 181 10.26 23.46 -10.86
N ALA A 182 10.71 22.24 -10.57
CA ALA A 182 11.90 22.00 -9.76
C ALA A 182 13.16 22.60 -10.40
N GLN A 183 13.33 22.46 -11.73
CA GLN A 183 14.41 23.13 -12.47
C GLN A 183 14.35 24.66 -12.26
N LEU A 184 13.17 25.27 -12.45
CA LEU A 184 13.00 26.72 -12.32
C LEU A 184 13.29 27.21 -10.89
N LEU A 185 12.90 26.47 -9.85
CA LEU A 185 13.23 26.78 -8.46
C LEU A 185 14.75 26.76 -8.23
N ARG A 186 15.43 25.72 -8.71
CA ARG A 186 16.89 25.59 -8.57
C ARG A 186 17.66 26.66 -9.38
N GLU A 187 17.22 27.01 -10.58
CA GLU A 187 17.77 28.09 -11.37
C GLU A 187 17.54 29.46 -10.70
N GLY A 188 16.35 29.68 -10.14
CA GLY A 188 16.06 30.88 -9.36
C GLY A 188 16.99 31.03 -8.16
N HIS A 189 17.27 29.94 -7.43
CA HIS A 189 18.23 29.91 -6.35
C HIS A 189 19.66 30.30 -6.85
N LYS A 190 20.13 29.65 -7.91
CA LYS A 190 21.44 29.99 -8.54
C LYS A 190 21.52 31.43 -9.01
N ALA A 191 20.40 32.04 -9.40
CA ALA A 191 20.29 33.44 -9.77
C ALA A 191 20.16 34.38 -8.55
N GLY A 192 20.25 33.88 -7.31
CA GLY A 192 20.26 34.67 -6.09
C GLY A 192 18.87 34.99 -5.52
N LYS A 193 17.79 34.36 -5.97
CA LYS A 193 16.47 34.53 -5.33
C LYS A 193 16.49 34.03 -3.90
N SER A 194 15.87 34.79 -3.02
CA SER A 194 15.62 34.37 -1.64
C SER A 194 14.61 33.21 -1.55
N ILE A 195 14.65 32.46 -0.46
CA ILE A 195 13.66 31.40 -0.18
C ILE A 195 12.22 31.92 -0.21
N LYS A 196 12.01 33.19 0.23
CA LYS A 196 10.67 33.80 0.18
C LYS A 196 10.18 33.98 -1.26
N GLU A 197 11.05 34.42 -2.17
CA GLU A 197 10.71 34.56 -3.59
C GLU A 197 10.49 33.22 -4.27
N LEU A 198 11.31 32.21 -3.94
CA LEU A 198 11.11 30.85 -4.44
C LEU A 198 9.80 30.23 -3.96
N ARG A 199 9.39 30.49 -2.71
CA ARG A 199 8.07 30.06 -2.20
C ARG A 199 6.92 30.78 -2.90
N ALA A 200 7.06 32.06 -3.25
CA ALA A 200 6.06 32.76 -4.06
C ALA A 200 5.93 32.18 -5.47
N ASP A 201 7.05 31.75 -6.06
CA ASP A 201 7.00 31.01 -7.35
C ASP A 201 6.38 29.63 -7.18
N LYS A 202 6.70 28.88 -6.11
CA LYS A 202 6.07 27.62 -5.77
C LYS A 202 4.53 27.74 -5.66
N GLU A 203 4.01 28.79 -5.04
CA GLU A 203 2.57 29.03 -4.93
C GLU A 203 1.91 29.15 -6.31
N LYS A 204 2.54 29.83 -7.27
CA LYS A 204 2.06 29.90 -8.67
C LYS A 204 2.05 28.52 -9.31
N TYR A 205 3.10 27.70 -9.08
CA TYR A 205 3.17 26.35 -9.63
C TYR A 205 2.11 25.43 -9.02
N LEU A 206 1.85 25.52 -7.71
CA LEU A 206 0.75 24.79 -7.05
C LEU A 206 -0.61 25.22 -7.57
N SER A 207 -0.83 26.50 -7.88
CA SER A 207 -2.07 26.96 -8.51
C SER A 207 -2.28 26.31 -9.87
N HIS A 208 -1.21 26.16 -10.69
CA HIS A 208 -1.29 25.40 -11.94
C HIS A 208 -1.58 23.92 -11.73
N VAL A 209 -0.94 23.28 -10.74
CA VAL A 209 -1.21 21.90 -10.37
C VAL A 209 -2.69 21.74 -9.97
N TYR A 210 -3.22 22.61 -9.10
CA TYR A 210 -4.63 22.61 -8.70
C TYR A 210 -5.56 22.67 -9.92
N SER A 211 -5.29 23.57 -10.87
CA SER A 211 -6.06 23.70 -12.11
C SER A 211 -6.05 22.40 -12.96
N VAL A 212 -4.90 21.70 -13.03
CA VAL A 212 -4.81 20.40 -13.72
C VAL A 212 -5.63 19.34 -12.98
N LEU A 213 -5.54 19.31 -11.64
CA LEU A 213 -6.28 18.36 -10.81
C LEU A 213 -7.79 18.53 -10.96
N VAL A 214 -8.29 19.77 -10.93
CA VAL A 214 -9.73 20.05 -11.14
C VAL A 214 -10.20 19.55 -12.51
N LYS A 215 -9.40 19.76 -13.56
CA LYS A 215 -9.75 19.31 -14.93
C LYS A 215 -9.74 17.78 -15.07
N ALA A 216 -8.89 17.09 -14.33
CA ALA A 216 -8.73 15.64 -14.42
C ALA A 216 -9.68 14.87 -13.49
N LEU A 217 -9.88 15.36 -12.27
CA LEU A 217 -10.53 14.64 -11.17
C LEU A 217 -11.86 15.29 -10.72
N GLY A 218 -12.16 16.51 -11.17
CA GLY A 218 -13.25 17.34 -10.65
C GLY A 218 -12.83 18.19 -9.47
N GLU A 219 -13.62 19.21 -9.16
CA GLU A 219 -13.37 20.08 -8.01
C GLU A 219 -13.89 19.42 -6.72
N PRO A 220 -13.06 19.27 -5.66
CA PRO A 220 -13.50 18.63 -4.43
C PRO A 220 -14.53 19.51 -3.71
N PRO A 221 -15.65 18.94 -3.23
CA PRO A 221 -16.68 19.68 -2.52
C PRO A 221 -16.18 20.20 -1.17
N ARG A 222 -16.55 21.41 -0.84
CA ARG A 222 -16.31 22.03 0.49
C ARG A 222 -17.42 21.71 1.46
N VAL A 223 -18.63 21.61 0.95
CA VAL A 223 -19.86 21.32 1.67
C VAL A 223 -20.75 20.49 0.75
N PHE A 224 -21.44 19.50 1.29
CA PHE A 224 -22.34 18.64 0.52
C PHE A 224 -23.53 18.19 1.37
N ASP A 225 -24.57 17.72 0.73
CA ASP A 225 -25.68 17.04 1.36
C ASP A 225 -25.45 15.53 1.25
N PHE A 226 -25.79 14.79 2.31
CA PHE A 226 -25.70 13.34 2.35
C PHE A 226 -27.05 12.74 2.69
N GLU A 227 -27.46 11.77 1.90
CA GLU A 227 -28.73 11.04 2.07
C GLU A 227 -28.50 9.55 1.85
N CYS A 228 -29.09 8.70 2.70
CA CYS A 228 -29.08 7.26 2.50
C CYS A 228 -30.31 6.59 3.13
N ARG A 229 -30.55 5.33 2.77
CA ARG A 229 -31.50 4.46 3.49
C ARG A 229 -30.75 3.30 4.11
N ASP A 230 -31.09 3.00 5.36
CA ASP A 230 -30.54 1.85 6.07
C ASP A 230 -31.24 0.53 5.67
N LYS A 231 -30.80 -0.59 6.26
CA LYS A 231 -31.37 -1.92 6.03
C LYS A 231 -32.86 -2.00 6.36
N ASP A 232 -33.29 -1.20 7.33
CA ASP A 232 -34.69 -1.15 7.79
C ASP A 232 -35.51 -0.12 7.00
N LYS A 233 -34.91 0.46 5.92
CA LYS A 233 -35.50 1.47 5.03
C LYS A 233 -35.71 2.84 5.69
N ASN A 234 -35.15 3.08 6.87
CA ASN A 234 -35.16 4.42 7.47
C ASN A 234 -34.32 5.38 6.63
N PHE A 235 -34.80 6.60 6.49
CA PHE A 235 -34.12 7.65 5.74
C PHE A 235 -33.21 8.45 6.68
N HIS A 236 -31.95 8.58 6.29
CA HIS A 236 -30.95 9.40 6.97
C HIS A 236 -30.57 10.56 6.07
N LYS A 237 -30.44 11.75 6.65
CA LYS A 237 -30.06 12.96 5.93
C LYS A 237 -29.12 13.81 6.79
N ALA A 238 -28.07 14.34 6.19
CA ALA A 238 -27.23 15.41 6.73
C ALA A 238 -27.12 16.52 5.69
N GLU A 239 -27.52 17.74 6.04
CA GLU A 239 -27.52 18.89 5.13
C GLU A 239 -26.28 19.76 5.37
N ARG A 240 -25.68 20.22 4.28
CA ARG A 240 -24.55 21.15 4.26
C ARG A 240 -23.40 20.74 5.19
N ILE A 241 -23.09 19.45 5.21
CA ILE A 241 -21.98 18.90 6.01
C ILE A 241 -20.63 19.09 5.30
N THR A 242 -19.57 19.40 6.05
CA THR A 242 -18.21 19.43 5.49
C THR A 242 -17.59 18.04 5.50
N PRO A 243 -16.58 17.76 4.65
CA PRO A 243 -15.87 16.47 4.66
C PRO A 243 -15.26 16.10 6.01
N GLN A 244 -14.74 17.08 6.76
CA GLN A 244 -14.20 16.87 8.12
C GLN A 244 -15.30 16.52 9.12
N GLN A 245 -16.47 17.19 9.05
CA GLN A 245 -17.63 16.85 9.87
C GLN A 245 -18.12 15.43 9.54
N PHE A 246 -18.21 15.10 8.25
CA PHE A 246 -18.60 13.75 7.83
C PHE A 246 -17.63 12.68 8.36
N PHE A 247 -16.33 12.91 8.27
CA PHE A 247 -15.32 12.01 8.85
C PHE A 247 -15.53 11.84 10.35
N LYS A 248 -15.66 12.94 11.10
CA LYS A 248 -15.84 12.93 12.55
C LYS A 248 -17.14 12.23 12.97
N GLU A 249 -18.23 12.50 12.27
CA GLU A 249 -19.56 12.02 12.66
C GLU A 249 -19.83 10.60 12.20
N TYR A 250 -19.39 10.19 11.01
CA TYR A 250 -19.77 8.92 10.42
C TYR A 250 -18.67 7.87 10.41
N VAL A 251 -17.40 8.25 10.30
CA VAL A 251 -16.26 7.35 10.48
C VAL A 251 -15.82 7.31 11.94
N GLY A 252 -15.57 8.47 12.54
CA GLY A 252 -15.32 8.60 13.97
C GLY A 252 -14.00 8.01 14.45
N TRP A 253 -13.04 7.78 13.57
CA TRP A 253 -11.73 7.28 13.98
C TRP A 253 -10.93 8.32 14.75
N ASN A 254 -10.38 7.93 15.90
CA ASN A 254 -9.28 8.67 16.51
C ASN A 254 -7.97 8.19 15.88
N LEU A 255 -7.41 8.98 14.97
CA LEU A 255 -6.19 8.63 14.25
C LEU A 255 -4.98 8.53 15.18
N ASN A 256 -4.99 9.23 16.32
CA ASN A 256 -3.91 9.15 17.31
C ASN A 256 -3.85 7.81 18.05
N ASP A 257 -4.95 7.05 18.06
CA ASP A 257 -4.99 5.72 18.66
C ASP A 257 -4.46 4.61 17.72
N LYS A 258 -4.17 4.94 16.47
CA LYS A 258 -3.68 4.01 15.49
C LYS A 258 -2.15 4.02 15.41
N ILE A 259 -1.58 2.88 15.08
CA ILE A 259 -0.13 2.69 14.96
C ILE A 259 0.20 1.73 13.81
N SER A 260 1.23 2.06 13.07
CA SER A 260 1.85 1.17 12.09
C SER A 260 2.92 0.29 12.75
N LEU A 261 2.79 -1.01 12.62
CA LEU A 261 3.81 -2.01 12.96
C LEU A 261 4.42 -2.55 11.68
N ILE A 262 5.74 -2.71 11.66
CA ILE A 262 6.44 -3.35 10.55
C ILE A 262 7.19 -4.60 11.01
N ASN A 263 7.45 -5.49 10.06
CA ASN A 263 8.37 -6.59 10.23
C ASN A 263 9.47 -6.51 9.16
N ALA A 264 10.60 -5.93 9.53
CA ALA A 264 11.82 -5.85 8.73
C ALA A 264 12.96 -6.51 9.54
N PRO A 265 13.20 -7.82 9.36
CA PRO A 265 14.15 -8.59 10.19
C PRO A 265 15.61 -8.38 9.78
N THR A 266 15.97 -7.21 9.24
CA THR A 266 17.33 -6.85 8.82
C THR A 266 18.18 -6.39 10.00
N VAL A 267 19.49 -6.60 9.92
CA VAL A 267 20.43 -6.31 11.02
C VAL A 267 20.46 -4.82 11.38
N ASP A 268 20.29 -3.96 10.41
CA ASP A 268 20.29 -2.49 10.56
C ASP A 268 19.00 -1.92 11.18
N LYS A 269 17.96 -2.74 11.32
CA LYS A 269 16.66 -2.36 11.88
C LYS A 269 16.26 -3.22 13.10
N PRO A 270 16.94 -3.09 14.25
CA PRO A 270 16.57 -3.83 15.45
C PRO A 270 15.10 -3.69 15.83
N TYR A 271 14.50 -4.77 16.33
CA TYR A 271 13.15 -4.75 16.89
C TYR A 271 13.03 -3.86 18.12
N GLY A 272 11.84 -3.33 18.38
CA GLY A 272 11.56 -2.45 19.52
C GLY A 272 12.09 -1.03 19.34
N ARG A 273 12.33 -0.60 18.10
CA ARG A 273 12.67 0.77 17.73
C ARG A 273 11.62 1.32 16.77
N ALA A 274 11.43 2.63 16.82
CA ALA A 274 10.57 3.36 15.89
C ALA A 274 11.41 4.02 14.80
N TYR A 275 10.92 3.94 13.55
CA TYR A 275 11.61 4.38 12.35
C TYR A 275 10.75 5.38 11.56
N THR A 276 11.41 6.24 10.83
CA THR A 276 10.86 7.10 9.78
C THR A 276 11.78 7.10 8.58
N VAL A 277 11.29 7.54 7.42
CA VAL A 277 12.07 7.62 6.18
C VAL A 277 12.17 9.08 5.75
N LYS A 278 13.40 9.56 5.48
CA LYS A 278 13.63 10.91 5.00
C LYS A 278 12.94 11.15 3.66
N PHE A 279 12.40 12.33 3.46
CA PHE A 279 11.73 12.75 2.22
C PHE A 279 10.58 11.83 1.78
N LEU A 280 9.97 11.12 2.71
CA LEU A 280 8.79 10.31 2.47
C LEU A 280 7.58 10.89 3.21
N GLY A 281 6.55 11.30 2.46
CA GLY A 281 5.35 11.90 3.04
C GLY A 281 4.40 12.43 1.98
N THR A 282 3.29 12.99 2.44
CA THR A 282 2.27 13.63 1.59
C THR A 282 1.96 15.04 2.13
N VAL A 283 1.41 15.14 3.31
CA VAL A 283 1.06 16.44 3.93
C VAL A 283 2.26 16.92 4.75
N LYS A 284 2.84 18.07 4.37
CA LYS A 284 4.12 18.53 4.95
C LYS A 284 4.04 18.85 6.45
N GLU A 285 2.90 19.34 6.91
CA GLU A 285 2.65 19.67 8.31
C GLU A 285 2.09 18.53 9.16
N ALA A 286 1.78 17.36 8.54
CA ALA A 286 1.36 16.17 9.28
C ALA A 286 2.55 15.52 10.02
N GLU A 287 2.22 14.66 10.98
CA GLU A 287 3.23 13.80 11.59
C GLU A 287 3.98 13.00 10.52
N PRO A 288 5.30 12.86 10.65
CA PRO A 288 6.07 12.06 9.71
C PRO A 288 5.61 10.61 9.74
N ILE A 289 5.84 9.90 8.63
CA ILE A 289 5.67 8.45 8.61
C ILE A 289 6.47 7.87 9.78
N HIS A 290 5.82 7.04 10.60
CA HIS A 290 6.49 6.36 11.69
C HIS A 290 5.90 4.98 11.92
N TYR A 291 6.75 4.03 12.17
CA TYR A 291 6.36 2.66 12.46
C TYR A 291 7.34 1.99 13.44
N ILE A 292 6.81 1.05 14.23
CA ILE A 292 7.60 0.26 15.16
C ILE A 292 7.98 -1.05 14.49
N ASN A 293 9.28 -1.38 14.44
CA ASN A 293 9.72 -2.68 13.95
C ASN A 293 9.61 -3.72 15.07
N VAL A 294 8.89 -4.81 14.78
CA VAL A 294 8.59 -5.88 15.74
C VAL A 294 8.71 -7.27 15.09
N PRO A 295 8.87 -8.34 15.89
CA PRO A 295 8.76 -9.71 15.39
C PRO A 295 7.41 -9.96 14.71
N ILE A 296 7.38 -10.85 13.71
CA ILE A 296 6.16 -11.14 12.92
C ILE A 296 5.01 -11.62 13.80
N GLU A 297 5.28 -12.33 14.88
CA GLU A 297 4.26 -12.82 15.80
C GLU A 297 3.51 -11.68 16.52
N VAL A 298 4.15 -10.52 16.68
CA VAL A 298 3.50 -9.32 17.25
C VAL A 298 2.50 -8.75 16.27
N LEU A 299 2.85 -8.69 14.96
CA LEU A 299 1.90 -8.30 13.91
C LEU A 299 0.68 -9.22 13.92
N LYS A 300 0.92 -10.54 13.94
CA LYS A 300 -0.17 -11.54 13.92
C LYS A 300 -1.08 -11.40 15.13
N THR A 301 -0.52 -11.32 16.33
CA THR A 301 -1.31 -11.17 17.56
C THR A 301 -2.17 -9.90 17.51
N ALA A 302 -1.60 -8.76 17.15
CA ALA A 302 -2.33 -7.50 17.07
C ALA A 302 -3.43 -7.53 15.99
N ALA A 303 -3.17 -8.18 14.84
CA ALA A 303 -4.16 -8.35 13.78
C ALA A 303 -5.33 -9.26 14.21
N ILE A 304 -5.04 -10.38 14.88
CA ILE A 304 -6.06 -11.31 15.40
C ILE A 304 -6.98 -10.60 16.42
N GLU A 305 -6.40 -9.88 17.39
CA GLU A 305 -7.18 -9.16 18.39
C GLU A 305 -8.04 -8.05 17.76
N SER A 306 -7.51 -7.35 16.74
CA SER A 306 -8.28 -6.36 15.98
C SER A 306 -9.47 -7.00 15.26
N ILE A 307 -9.26 -8.12 14.57
CA ILE A 307 -10.31 -8.85 13.84
C ILE A 307 -11.37 -9.35 14.81
N LYS A 308 -11.00 -9.97 15.94
CA LYS A 308 -11.93 -10.41 16.98
C LYS A 308 -12.75 -9.28 17.59
N ALA A 309 -12.18 -8.07 17.65
CA ALA A 309 -12.89 -6.86 18.04
C ALA A 309 -13.79 -6.29 16.93
N GLY A 310 -13.91 -6.97 15.79
CA GLY A 310 -14.71 -6.56 14.65
C GLY A 310 -14.12 -5.39 13.87
N LYS A 311 -12.78 -5.19 13.96
CA LYS A 311 -12.05 -4.10 13.29
C LYS A 311 -11.14 -4.68 12.22
N PRO A 312 -11.38 -4.40 10.93
CA PRO A 312 -10.52 -4.85 9.85
C PRO A 312 -9.15 -4.16 9.92
N VAL A 313 -8.12 -4.84 9.42
CA VAL A 313 -6.74 -4.40 9.51
C VAL A 313 -6.19 -4.06 8.13
N TRP A 314 -5.83 -2.80 7.92
CA TRP A 314 -5.01 -2.42 6.76
C TRP A 314 -3.64 -3.08 6.87
N PHE A 315 -3.17 -3.69 5.77
CA PHE A 315 -1.84 -4.26 5.74
C PHE A 315 -1.14 -4.03 4.41
N GLY A 316 0.18 -3.91 4.48
CA GLY A 316 1.07 -3.75 3.33
C GLY A 316 1.94 -4.99 3.16
N CYS A 317 2.05 -5.46 1.91
CA CYS A 317 2.74 -6.70 1.58
C CYS A 317 3.44 -6.61 0.22
N ASP A 318 4.25 -7.61 -0.09
CA ASP A 318 4.72 -7.85 -1.45
C ASP A 318 3.71 -8.74 -2.19
N MET A 319 2.96 -8.15 -3.10
CA MET A 319 1.91 -8.84 -3.87
C MET A 319 2.45 -9.46 -5.18
N GLY A 320 3.74 -9.72 -5.29
CA GLY A 320 4.36 -10.38 -6.44
C GLY A 320 4.46 -11.90 -6.29
N PRO A 321 5.16 -12.39 -5.25
CA PRO A 321 5.51 -13.79 -5.12
C PRO A 321 4.36 -14.69 -4.65
N TYR A 322 4.29 -15.90 -5.20
CA TYR A 322 3.44 -17.00 -4.72
C TYR A 322 1.95 -16.66 -4.59
N ILE A 323 1.39 -16.05 -5.64
CA ILE A 323 -0.02 -15.65 -5.70
C ILE A 323 -0.69 -16.20 -6.95
N CYS A 324 -1.69 -17.04 -6.77
CA CYS A 324 -2.61 -17.45 -7.84
C CYS A 324 -3.80 -16.49 -7.88
N ARG A 325 -3.72 -15.44 -8.71
CA ARG A 325 -4.75 -14.39 -8.80
C ARG A 325 -6.13 -14.91 -9.22
N PRO A 326 -6.26 -15.81 -10.21
CA PRO A 326 -7.58 -16.34 -10.59
C PRO A 326 -8.28 -17.07 -9.46
N GLU A 327 -7.53 -17.84 -8.67
CA GLU A 327 -8.07 -18.63 -7.55
C GLU A 327 -8.17 -17.81 -6.23
N GLY A 328 -7.55 -16.63 -6.17
CA GLY A 328 -7.48 -15.83 -4.95
C GLY A 328 -6.66 -16.48 -3.84
N ILE A 329 -5.62 -17.23 -4.19
CA ILE A 329 -4.77 -17.95 -3.25
C ILE A 329 -3.42 -17.26 -3.11
N MET A 330 -3.02 -16.98 -1.87
CA MET A 330 -1.72 -16.48 -1.47
C MET A 330 -1.08 -17.52 -0.54
N ASP A 331 -0.19 -18.35 -1.08
CA ASP A 331 0.42 -19.45 -0.33
C ASP A 331 1.82 -19.74 -0.84
N THR A 332 2.82 -19.86 0.06
CA THR A 332 4.23 -20.10 -0.29
C THR A 332 4.44 -21.40 -1.06
N GLU A 333 3.46 -22.29 -1.03
CA GLU A 333 3.48 -23.57 -1.76
C GLU A 333 2.58 -23.61 -3.01
N VAL A 334 1.97 -22.45 -3.40
CA VAL A 334 1.05 -22.42 -4.56
C VAL A 334 1.73 -22.76 -5.88
N TYR A 335 3.04 -22.53 -5.96
CA TYR A 335 3.88 -22.89 -7.10
C TYR A 335 5.07 -23.74 -6.64
N LEU A 336 5.30 -24.86 -7.32
CA LEU A 336 6.43 -25.77 -7.08
C LEU A 336 7.65 -25.35 -7.92
N TYR A 337 8.11 -24.11 -7.77
CA TYR A 337 9.21 -23.56 -8.58
C TYR A 337 10.49 -24.37 -8.46
N ASP A 338 10.84 -24.88 -7.28
CA ASP A 338 12.03 -25.72 -7.09
C ASP A 338 11.98 -27.03 -7.89
N LYS A 339 10.77 -27.54 -8.12
CA LYS A 339 10.58 -28.74 -8.95
C LYS A 339 10.57 -28.43 -10.45
N THR A 340 10.18 -27.23 -10.81
CA THR A 340 10.05 -26.81 -12.21
C THR A 340 11.33 -26.17 -12.75
N LEU A 341 12.01 -25.36 -11.93
CA LEU A 341 13.15 -24.54 -12.34
C LEU A 341 14.49 -24.98 -11.74
N GLY A 342 14.46 -25.90 -10.75
CA GLY A 342 15.61 -26.31 -9.96
C GLY A 342 15.63 -25.65 -8.57
N GLU A 343 16.27 -26.33 -7.63
CA GLU A 343 16.33 -25.89 -6.23
C GLU A 343 17.09 -24.57 -6.09
N LEU A 344 16.48 -23.62 -5.40
CA LEU A 344 17.11 -22.39 -4.96
C LEU A 344 17.49 -22.52 -3.47
N PRO A 345 18.73 -22.18 -3.07
CA PRO A 345 19.07 -22.06 -1.65
C PRO A 345 18.14 -21.10 -0.94
N GLU A 346 17.94 -21.32 0.37
CA GLU A 346 17.08 -20.46 1.20
C GLU A 346 17.45 -18.98 1.01
N PHE A 347 16.42 -18.17 0.73
CA PHE A 347 16.53 -16.72 0.59
C PHE A 347 15.58 -16.09 1.60
N THR A 348 16.13 -15.77 2.77
CA THR A 348 15.37 -15.30 3.93
C THR A 348 14.70 -13.94 3.66
N LYS A 349 13.64 -13.62 4.42
CA LYS A 349 12.95 -12.32 4.33
C LYS A 349 13.91 -11.13 4.52
N ALA A 350 14.91 -11.26 5.41
CA ALA A 350 15.94 -10.25 5.61
C ALA A 350 16.79 -10.05 4.35
N GLU A 351 17.30 -11.13 3.81
CA GLU A 351 18.13 -11.10 2.59
C GLU A 351 17.35 -10.56 1.40
N ARG A 352 16.07 -10.94 1.23
CA ARG A 352 15.23 -10.39 0.15
C ARG A 352 15.06 -8.87 0.25
N LEU A 353 14.91 -8.33 1.47
CA LEU A 353 14.90 -6.88 1.68
C LEU A 353 16.26 -6.24 1.35
N ASP A 354 17.36 -6.82 1.83
CA ASP A 354 18.71 -6.29 1.66
C ASP A 354 19.16 -6.31 0.19
N TYR A 355 18.77 -7.33 -0.57
CA TYR A 355 19.11 -7.50 -1.98
C TYR A 355 18.06 -6.92 -2.94
N GLY A 356 16.97 -6.34 -2.42
CA GLY A 356 15.93 -5.68 -3.22
C GLY A 356 15.03 -6.64 -4.00
N ASP A 357 14.94 -7.89 -3.58
CA ASP A 357 14.10 -8.93 -4.19
C ASP A 357 12.62 -8.77 -3.76
N SER A 358 12.37 -8.28 -2.56
CA SER A 358 11.02 -8.10 -2.02
C SER A 358 10.87 -6.74 -1.33
N LEU A 359 9.75 -6.08 -1.60
CA LEU A 359 9.39 -4.77 -1.06
C LEU A 359 7.87 -4.72 -0.79
N LEU A 360 7.42 -3.75 0.01
CA LEU A 360 6.01 -3.42 0.10
C LEU A 360 5.52 -2.86 -1.25
N THR A 361 4.75 -3.65 -1.99
CA THR A 361 4.25 -3.26 -3.33
C THR A 361 2.75 -3.01 -3.35
N HIS A 362 1.98 -3.58 -2.42
CA HIS A 362 0.52 -3.54 -2.39
C HIS A 362 -0.03 -3.40 -0.99
N ALA A 363 -1.24 -2.86 -0.89
CA ALA A 363 -1.97 -2.78 0.37
C ALA A 363 -3.40 -3.30 0.21
N MET A 364 -3.85 -4.06 1.20
CA MET A 364 -5.15 -4.70 1.26
C MET A 364 -5.71 -4.64 2.69
N VAL A 365 -6.82 -5.33 2.94
CA VAL A 365 -7.46 -5.37 4.26
C VAL A 365 -7.59 -6.82 4.73
N LEU A 366 -7.08 -7.13 5.93
CA LEU A 366 -7.42 -8.37 6.63
C LEU A 366 -8.83 -8.21 7.22
N THR A 367 -9.74 -9.05 6.79
CA THR A 367 -11.14 -9.05 7.21
C THR A 367 -11.54 -10.30 7.98
N GLY A 368 -10.65 -11.29 8.06
CA GLY A 368 -10.89 -12.50 8.83
C GLY A 368 -9.62 -13.29 9.06
N VAL A 369 -9.71 -14.25 9.97
CA VAL A 369 -8.66 -15.22 10.28
C VAL A 369 -9.29 -16.58 10.62
N ASP A 370 -8.63 -17.65 10.23
CA ASP A 370 -8.95 -19.01 10.64
C ASP A 370 -7.92 -19.49 11.66
N LEU A 371 -8.36 -19.82 12.85
CA LEU A 371 -7.51 -20.23 13.97
C LEU A 371 -7.63 -21.73 14.22
N ASP A 372 -6.53 -22.36 14.55
CA ASP A 372 -6.53 -23.74 15.04
C ASP A 372 -7.07 -23.82 16.50
N LYS A 373 -7.19 -25.04 17.01
CA LYS A 373 -7.68 -25.28 18.38
C LYS A 373 -6.79 -24.68 19.48
N SER A 374 -5.53 -24.32 19.15
CA SER A 374 -4.59 -23.66 20.06
C SER A 374 -4.61 -22.13 19.93
N GLY A 375 -5.44 -21.60 19.01
CA GLY A 375 -5.53 -20.16 18.73
C GLY A 375 -4.47 -19.63 17.80
N LYS A 376 -3.71 -20.50 17.10
CA LYS A 376 -2.73 -20.10 16.10
C LYS A 376 -3.40 -19.89 14.75
N PRO A 377 -2.97 -18.87 13.97
CA PRO A 377 -3.53 -18.63 12.64
C PRO A 377 -3.10 -19.75 11.67
N ILE A 378 -4.05 -20.20 10.87
CA ILE A 378 -3.86 -21.14 9.75
C ILE A 378 -3.84 -20.37 8.45
N LYS A 379 -4.86 -19.51 8.26
CA LYS A 379 -5.02 -18.66 7.08
C LYS A 379 -5.81 -17.39 7.41
N TRP A 380 -5.72 -16.42 6.51
CA TRP A 380 -6.29 -15.09 6.65
C TRP A 380 -7.23 -14.78 5.50
N GLN A 381 -8.34 -14.10 5.79
CA GLN A 381 -9.23 -13.55 4.77
C GLN A 381 -8.76 -12.15 4.38
N VAL A 382 -8.60 -11.95 3.08
CA VAL A 382 -8.08 -10.70 2.53
C VAL A 382 -9.11 -10.09 1.58
N GLU A 383 -9.52 -8.84 1.85
CA GLU A 383 -10.29 -8.01 0.93
C GLU A 383 -9.31 -7.23 0.03
N ASN A 384 -9.35 -7.51 -1.28
CA ASN A 384 -8.56 -6.81 -2.27
C ASN A 384 -9.41 -5.73 -2.99
N SER A 385 -8.77 -4.86 -3.77
CA SER A 385 -9.40 -3.77 -4.54
C SER A 385 -9.26 -3.93 -6.06
N TRP A 386 -9.37 -5.16 -6.56
CA TRP A 386 -9.26 -5.46 -7.99
C TRP A 386 -10.60 -5.85 -8.66
N GLY A 387 -11.72 -5.56 -7.98
CA GLY A 387 -13.04 -6.01 -8.42
C GLY A 387 -13.32 -7.45 -8.03
N ASP A 388 -14.48 -7.94 -8.42
CA ASP A 388 -15.02 -9.24 -8.01
C ASP A 388 -14.66 -10.40 -8.97
N GLU A 389 -13.96 -10.10 -10.06
CA GLU A 389 -13.57 -11.11 -11.07
C GLU A 389 -12.39 -11.99 -10.64
N SER A 390 -11.62 -11.56 -9.62
CA SER A 390 -10.45 -12.30 -9.11
C SER A 390 -10.76 -12.95 -7.77
N GLY A 391 -10.27 -14.19 -7.56
CA GLY A 391 -10.50 -14.94 -6.33
C GLY A 391 -11.96 -15.28 -6.08
N GLU A 392 -12.34 -15.50 -4.83
CA GLU A 392 -13.73 -15.73 -4.45
C GLU A 392 -14.49 -14.40 -4.32
N LYS A 393 -15.04 -13.91 -5.45
CA LYS A 393 -15.76 -12.61 -5.52
C LYS A 393 -14.92 -11.45 -4.98
N GLY A 394 -13.66 -11.36 -5.40
CA GLY A 394 -12.73 -10.32 -4.99
C GLY A 394 -12.01 -10.56 -3.65
N MET A 395 -12.34 -11.66 -2.96
CA MET A 395 -11.67 -12.06 -1.73
C MET A 395 -10.52 -13.02 -2.02
N PHE A 396 -9.47 -12.92 -1.22
CA PHE A 396 -8.31 -13.80 -1.26
C PHE A 396 -8.17 -14.57 0.06
N SER A 397 -7.64 -15.79 -0.04
CA SER A 397 -7.26 -16.61 1.10
C SER A 397 -5.75 -16.71 1.17
N MET A 398 -5.17 -16.25 2.27
CA MET A 398 -3.73 -16.15 2.49
C MET A 398 -3.31 -17.13 3.58
N SER A 399 -2.34 -18.02 3.30
CA SER A 399 -1.77 -18.89 4.34
C SER A 399 -0.96 -18.10 5.36
N ASP A 400 -0.85 -18.62 6.59
CA ASP A 400 -0.01 -18.00 7.63
C ASP A 400 1.48 -18.01 7.25
N ALA A 401 1.92 -19.01 6.49
CA ALA A 401 3.28 -19.06 5.93
C ALA A 401 3.53 -17.87 4.99
N TRP A 402 2.57 -17.58 4.10
CA TRP A 402 2.70 -16.42 3.21
C TRP A 402 2.67 -15.09 3.99
N PHE A 403 1.83 -14.98 5.02
CA PHE A 403 1.83 -13.80 5.90
C PHE A 403 3.22 -13.55 6.50
N ASN A 404 3.88 -14.59 6.99
CA ASN A 404 5.22 -14.48 7.58
C ASN A 404 6.25 -13.91 6.60
N GLU A 405 6.22 -14.39 5.35
CA GLU A 405 7.24 -14.08 4.36
C GLU A 405 7.04 -12.75 3.65
N TYR A 406 5.78 -12.36 3.37
CA TYR A 406 5.49 -11.25 2.46
C TYR A 406 4.68 -10.11 3.07
N THR A 407 4.23 -10.21 4.33
CA THR A 407 3.61 -9.08 5.04
C THR A 407 4.68 -8.24 5.71
N TYR A 408 4.71 -6.95 5.38
CA TYR A 408 5.70 -6.01 5.90
C TYR A 408 5.15 -4.99 6.88
N GLN A 409 3.87 -4.64 6.79
CA GLN A 409 3.25 -3.60 7.61
C GLN A 409 1.81 -3.95 7.92
N ILE A 410 1.37 -3.65 9.13
CA ILE A 410 -0.05 -3.59 9.50
C ILE A 410 -0.35 -2.27 10.22
N MET A 411 -1.60 -1.83 10.13
CA MET A 411 -2.13 -0.75 10.95
C MET A 411 -3.21 -1.28 11.89
N VAL A 412 -3.02 -1.06 13.19
CA VAL A 412 -3.94 -1.45 14.24
C VAL A 412 -4.14 -0.32 15.26
N GLU A 413 -5.09 -0.47 16.16
CA GLU A 413 -5.19 0.41 17.33
C GLU A 413 -4.13 0.04 18.38
N LYS A 414 -3.56 1.05 19.03
CA LYS A 414 -2.55 0.87 20.09
C LYS A 414 -3.02 -0.06 21.22
N ALA A 415 -4.34 -0.12 21.45
CA ALA A 415 -4.95 -1.01 22.45
C ALA A 415 -4.70 -2.51 22.18
N PHE A 416 -4.39 -2.90 20.95
CA PHE A 416 -4.07 -4.28 20.57
C PHE A 416 -2.57 -4.58 20.58
N VAL A 417 -1.73 -3.65 21.05
CA VAL A 417 -0.26 -3.78 21.06
C VAL A 417 0.27 -3.71 22.48
N ASP A 418 1.08 -4.67 22.88
CA ASP A 418 1.71 -4.66 24.19
C ASP A 418 2.50 -3.37 24.43
N GLN A 419 2.37 -2.80 25.63
CA GLN A 419 3.01 -1.55 26.03
C GLN A 419 4.52 -1.55 25.81
N LYS A 420 5.18 -2.69 26.00
CA LYS A 420 6.64 -2.84 25.77
C LYS A 420 7.09 -2.45 24.35
N TRP A 421 6.22 -2.68 23.34
CA TRP A 421 6.49 -2.28 21.95
C TRP A 421 6.16 -0.81 21.73
N LEU A 422 5.06 -0.31 22.31
CA LEU A 422 4.69 1.10 22.24
C LEU A 422 5.71 2.01 22.92
N ASP A 423 6.50 1.51 23.86
CA ASP A 423 7.56 2.27 24.50
C ASP A 423 8.69 2.70 23.54
N ALA A 424 8.78 2.08 22.35
CA ALA A 424 9.64 2.53 21.25
C ALA A 424 9.35 3.98 20.83
N LEU A 425 8.09 4.42 20.93
CA LEU A 425 7.67 5.79 20.59
C LEU A 425 8.17 6.86 21.56
N LYS A 426 8.63 6.46 22.75
CA LYS A 426 9.25 7.36 23.74
C LYS A 426 10.71 7.71 23.40
N GLN A 427 11.29 6.99 22.42
CA GLN A 427 12.66 7.21 21.96
C GLN A 427 12.64 8.04 20.69
N PRO A 428 13.73 8.74 20.35
CA PRO A 428 13.86 9.42 19.07
C PRO A 428 13.70 8.46 17.89
N LEU A 429 12.96 8.89 16.86
CA LEU A 429 12.79 8.13 15.62
C LEU A 429 14.14 7.94 14.93
N VAL A 430 14.41 6.71 14.52
CA VAL A 430 15.55 6.39 13.66
C VAL A 430 15.20 6.80 12.24
N GLN A 431 16.00 7.71 11.65
CA GLN A 431 15.79 8.18 10.29
C GLN A 431 16.48 7.25 9.29
N LEU A 432 15.69 6.58 8.47
CA LEU A 432 16.16 5.78 7.35
C LEU A 432 16.40 6.68 6.12
N GLU A 433 17.29 6.25 5.23
CA GLU A 433 17.54 6.96 3.98
C GLU A 433 16.34 6.83 3.02
N PRO A 434 16.14 7.79 2.07
CA PRO A 434 14.97 7.77 1.18
C PRO A 434 14.82 6.50 0.33
N TRP A 435 15.91 5.79 0.11
CA TRP A 435 15.98 4.55 -0.68
C TRP A 435 15.99 3.27 0.18
N ASP A 436 15.72 3.39 1.47
CA ASP A 436 15.54 2.20 2.32
C ASP A 436 14.32 1.39 1.83
N PRO A 437 14.38 0.04 1.87
CA PRO A 437 13.26 -0.81 1.48
C PRO A 437 11.94 -0.46 2.17
N MET A 438 12.00 0.01 3.44
CA MET A 438 10.79 0.42 4.18
C MET A 438 10.18 1.73 3.69
N GLY A 439 10.89 2.48 2.82
CA GLY A 439 10.35 3.62 2.09
C GLY A 439 9.53 3.24 0.85
N ALA A 440 9.41 1.96 0.53
CA ALA A 440 8.59 1.51 -0.59
C ALA A 440 7.12 1.89 -0.42
N LEU A 441 6.47 2.21 -1.52
CA LEU A 441 5.07 2.64 -1.55
C LEU A 441 4.18 1.59 -2.22
N ALA A 442 3.09 1.22 -1.56
CA ALA A 442 2.05 0.37 -2.16
C ALA A 442 1.44 1.08 -3.38
N ARG A 443 1.57 0.50 -4.57
CA ARG A 443 1.22 1.14 -5.85
C ARG A 443 0.77 0.18 -6.97
N ILE A 444 0.72 -1.12 -6.71
CA ILE A 444 0.29 -2.13 -7.68
C ILE A 444 -1.24 -2.20 -7.76
#